data_13bff115c026121b47e6787ec755be12
#
_entry.id   13bff115c026121b47e6787ec755be12
#
_cell.length_a   1.000
_cell.length_b   1.000
_cell.length_c   1.000
_cell.angle_alpha   90.00
_cell.angle_beta   90.00
_cell.angle_gamma   90.00
#
_symmetry.space_group_name_H-M   'P 1'
#
loop_
_entity.id
_entity.type
_entity.pdbx_description
1 polymer ?
#
loop_
_entity_poly.entity_id
_entity_poly.type
_entity_poly.pdbx_seq_one_letter_code
_entity_poly.pdbx_strand_id
1 'polypeptide(L)'
;MNFNLKIDKLQTKLDIWKSRDLTLFGKVMIIKVLGVSSLIYSTSNINVLKDIISNVKGRLFRFIWKNKRDKIRREGLYQDYDKGGLRMTDIETMIKALRLAWIPRLIREGHPNWKFVPDNFFKEIRRPLFSPIM
;
A
#
# COMPACT_ATOMS: atom_id res chain seq x y z
N MET A 1 -15.21 2.35 7.15
CA MET A 1 -14.12 3.33 7.12
C MET A 1 -14.12 4.06 5.79
N ASN A 2 -13.98 5.36 5.82
CA ASN A 2 -14.02 6.16 4.60
C ASN A 2 -12.59 6.40 4.08
N PHE A 3 -12.23 5.77 2.96
CA PHE A 3 -10.93 5.97 2.33
C PHE A 3 -10.72 7.39 1.81
N ASN A 4 -11.78 8.07 1.41
CA ASN A 4 -11.68 9.46 0.95
C ASN A 4 -11.11 10.36 2.05
N LEU A 5 -11.52 10.16 3.29
CA LEU A 5 -10.97 10.90 4.43
C LEU A 5 -9.48 10.62 4.62
N LYS A 6 -9.06 9.36 4.43
CA LYS A 6 -7.63 8.99 4.50
C LYS A 6 -6.83 9.64 3.38
N ILE A 7 -7.38 9.66 2.18
CA ILE A 7 -6.75 10.29 1.01
C ILE A 7 -6.62 11.80 1.24
N ASP A 8 -7.64 12.45 1.79
CA ASP A 8 -7.61 13.88 2.09
C ASP A 8 -6.55 14.21 3.14
N LYS A 9 -6.41 13.37 4.17
CA LYS A 9 -5.35 13.52 5.17
C LYS A 9 -3.97 13.34 4.56
N LEU A 10 -3.81 12.38 3.65
CA LEU A 10 -2.58 12.19 2.91
C LEU A 10 -2.24 13.44 2.09
N GLN A 11 -3.22 13.97 1.35
CA GLN A 11 -3.02 15.17 0.55
C GLN A 11 -2.61 16.37 1.41
N THR A 12 -3.23 16.54 2.58
CA THR A 12 -2.87 17.62 3.51
C THR A 12 -1.42 17.50 3.97
N LYS A 13 -0.96 16.29 4.28
CA LYS A 13 0.44 16.04 4.66
C LYS A 13 1.39 16.36 3.52
N LEU A 14 1.06 15.95 2.30
CA LEU A 14 1.88 16.24 1.13
C LEU A 14 1.93 17.74 0.83
N ASP A 15 0.84 18.46 1.00
CA ASP A 15 0.76 19.89 0.75
C ASP A 15 1.67 20.69 1.69
N ILE A 16 1.84 20.25 2.93
CA ILE A 16 2.78 20.86 3.88
C ILE A 16 4.21 20.84 3.32
N TRP A 17 4.59 19.77 2.67
CA TRP A 17 5.94 19.57 2.14
C TRP A 17 6.10 20.08 0.71
N LYS A 18 5.01 20.30 -0.01
CA LYS A 18 5.02 20.72 -1.42
C LYS A 18 5.73 22.05 -1.65
N SER A 19 5.60 22.97 -0.71
CA SER A 19 6.21 24.30 -0.80
C SER A 19 7.72 24.30 -0.54
N ARG A 20 8.25 23.20 -0.01
CA ARG A 20 9.67 23.08 0.30
C ARG A 20 10.45 22.63 -0.93
N ASP A 21 11.66 23.14 -1.05
CA ASP A 21 12.53 22.79 -2.17
C ASP A 21 13.28 21.50 -1.85
N LEU A 22 12.64 20.37 -2.17
CA LEU A 22 13.17 19.05 -1.90
C LEU A 22 13.79 18.46 -3.17
N THR A 23 14.87 17.67 -2.97
CA THR A 23 15.42 16.84 -4.04
C THR A 23 14.45 15.71 -4.36
N LEU A 24 14.64 15.06 -5.53
CA LEU A 24 13.83 13.90 -5.91
C LEU A 24 13.91 12.80 -4.86
N PHE A 25 15.11 12.51 -4.34
CA PHE A 25 15.30 11.54 -3.26
C PHE A 25 14.53 11.95 -2.00
N GLY A 26 14.58 13.22 -1.61
CA GLY A 26 13.86 13.73 -0.45
C GLY A 26 12.35 13.59 -0.60
N LYS A 27 11.81 13.85 -1.79
CA LYS A 27 10.38 13.67 -2.06
C LYS A 27 9.95 12.21 -1.93
N VAL A 28 10.75 11.27 -2.44
CA VAL A 28 10.48 9.84 -2.30
C VAL A 28 10.50 9.42 -0.82
N MET A 29 11.44 9.94 -0.05
CA MET A 29 11.51 9.68 1.40
C MET A 29 10.27 10.20 2.14
N ILE A 30 9.80 11.39 1.82
CA ILE A 30 8.58 11.95 2.39
C ILE A 30 7.37 11.07 2.07
N ILE A 31 7.26 10.59 0.84
CA ILE A 31 6.19 9.67 0.43
C ILE A 31 6.23 8.39 1.27
N LYS A 32 7.40 7.78 1.44
CA LYS A 32 7.54 6.56 2.24
C LYS A 32 7.17 6.77 3.70
N VAL A 33 7.67 7.83 4.30
CA VAL A 33 7.53 8.06 5.75
C VAL A 33 6.12 8.55 6.11
N LEU A 34 5.61 9.54 5.39
CA LEU A 34 4.34 10.18 5.72
C LEU A 34 3.16 9.66 4.92
N GLY A 35 3.38 9.42 3.62
CA GLY A 35 2.31 9.02 2.72
C GLY A 35 1.92 7.57 2.90
N VAL A 36 2.85 6.68 2.61
CA VAL A 36 2.60 5.24 2.60
C VAL A 36 2.26 4.73 4.00
N SER A 37 2.99 5.16 5.03
CA SER A 37 2.77 4.70 6.39
C SER A 37 1.36 4.98 6.90
N SER A 38 0.75 6.09 6.50
CA SER A 38 -0.61 6.43 6.91
C SER A 38 -1.68 5.51 6.30
N LEU A 39 -1.37 4.82 5.22
CA LEU A 39 -2.29 3.95 4.52
C LEU A 39 -2.12 2.47 4.86
N ILE A 40 -0.98 2.07 5.41
CA ILE A 40 -0.66 0.65 5.64
C ILE A 40 -1.73 -0.06 6.46
N TYR A 41 -2.12 0.52 7.59
CA TYR A 41 -3.12 -0.11 8.47
C TYR A 41 -4.45 -0.32 7.76
N SER A 42 -4.95 0.71 7.11
CA SER A 42 -6.25 0.64 6.42
C SER A 42 -6.24 -0.34 5.26
N THR A 43 -5.17 -0.35 4.47
CA THR A 43 -5.06 -1.22 3.29
C THR A 43 -4.81 -2.68 3.64
N SER A 44 -4.25 -2.97 4.81
CA SER A 44 -4.03 -4.34 5.25
C SER A 44 -5.32 -5.01 5.75
N ASN A 45 -6.31 -4.25 6.18
CA ASN A 45 -7.51 -4.77 6.81
C ASN A 45 -8.77 -4.66 5.95
N ILE A 46 -8.77 -3.80 4.94
CA ILE A 46 -9.95 -3.48 4.15
C ILE A 46 -9.66 -3.69 2.67
N ASN A 47 -10.67 -4.16 1.95
CA ASN A 47 -10.57 -4.33 0.51
C ASN A 47 -10.55 -2.95 -0.17
N VAL A 48 -9.52 -2.70 -0.97
CA VAL A 48 -9.32 -1.41 -1.64
C VAL A 48 -9.59 -1.55 -3.12
N LEU A 49 -10.45 -0.70 -3.66
CA LEU A 49 -10.77 -0.68 -5.07
C LEU A 49 -9.61 -0.14 -5.91
N LYS A 50 -9.50 -0.62 -7.15
CA LYS A 50 -8.46 -0.16 -8.08
C LYS A 50 -8.51 1.35 -8.32
N ASP A 51 -9.69 1.94 -8.35
CA ASP A 51 -9.87 3.38 -8.55
C ASP A 51 -9.22 4.19 -7.41
N ILE A 52 -9.36 3.70 -6.19
CA ILE A 52 -8.73 4.32 -5.02
C ILE A 52 -7.21 4.21 -5.11
N ILE A 53 -6.69 3.06 -5.52
CA ILE A 53 -5.25 2.85 -5.72
C ILE A 53 -4.72 3.81 -6.78
N SER A 54 -5.40 3.95 -7.90
CA SER A 54 -5.02 4.88 -8.98
C SER A 54 -5.05 6.33 -8.52
N ASN A 55 -6.03 6.71 -7.72
CA ASN A 55 -6.14 8.05 -7.16
C ASN A 55 -4.94 8.35 -6.25
N VAL A 56 -4.61 7.44 -5.35
CA VAL A 56 -3.46 7.59 -4.44
C VAL A 56 -2.15 7.69 -5.23
N LYS A 57 -1.93 6.80 -6.20
CA LYS A 57 -0.75 6.86 -7.07
C LYS A 57 -0.63 8.21 -7.77
N GLY A 58 -1.72 8.68 -8.34
CA GLY A 58 -1.76 9.97 -9.03
C GLY A 58 -1.36 11.13 -8.12
N ARG A 59 -1.82 11.13 -6.88
CA ARG A 59 -1.48 12.16 -5.89
C ARG A 59 0.00 12.13 -5.52
N LEU A 60 0.57 10.93 -5.33
CA LEU A 60 1.98 10.77 -5.01
C LEU A 60 2.88 11.26 -6.15
N PHE A 61 2.57 10.91 -7.38
CA PHE A 61 3.37 11.35 -8.53
C PHE A 61 3.20 12.83 -8.84
N ARG A 62 2.02 13.41 -8.61
CA ARG A 62 1.84 14.87 -8.69
C ARG A 62 2.68 15.61 -7.66
N PHE A 63 2.83 15.05 -6.46
CA PHE A 63 3.73 15.60 -5.46
C PHE A 63 5.18 15.59 -5.93
N ILE A 64 5.66 14.48 -6.51
CA ILE A 64 7.03 14.36 -7.01
C ILE A 64 7.31 15.37 -8.10
N TRP A 65 6.41 15.50 -9.07
CA TRP A 65 6.64 16.32 -10.28
C TRP A 65 5.96 17.69 -10.22
N LYS A 66 5.47 18.11 -9.06
CA LYS A 66 4.80 19.42 -8.86
C LYS A 66 3.68 19.66 -9.87
N ASN A 67 2.78 18.68 -10.04
CA ASN A 67 1.67 18.70 -11.00
C ASN A 67 2.10 18.72 -12.48
N LYS A 68 3.36 18.50 -12.77
CA LYS A 68 3.87 18.41 -14.14
C LYS A 68 3.90 16.95 -14.60
N ARG A 69 4.22 16.75 -15.88
CA ARG A 69 4.37 15.43 -16.47
C ARG A 69 5.49 14.66 -15.80
N ASP A 70 5.32 13.33 -15.72
CA ASP A 70 6.38 12.44 -15.24
C ASP A 70 7.61 12.57 -16.15
N LYS A 71 8.76 12.89 -15.53
CA LYS A 71 10.03 13.01 -16.25
C LYS A 71 10.75 11.68 -16.40
N ILE A 72 10.44 10.72 -15.52
CA ILE A 72 11.03 9.40 -15.51
C ILE A 72 9.88 8.40 -15.42
N ARG A 73 10.03 7.25 -16.06
CA ARG A 73 9.03 6.18 -15.95
C ARG A 73 8.86 5.76 -14.49
N ARG A 74 7.62 5.51 -14.09
CA ARG A 74 7.29 5.15 -12.70
C ARG A 74 8.03 3.88 -12.27
N GLU A 75 8.15 2.91 -13.14
CA GLU A 75 8.88 1.67 -12.89
C GLU A 75 10.35 1.91 -12.53
N GLY A 76 10.96 2.92 -13.13
CA GLY A 76 12.35 3.29 -12.82
C GLY A 76 12.53 3.77 -11.39
N LEU A 77 11.53 4.47 -10.83
CA LEU A 77 11.59 4.95 -9.45
C LEU A 77 11.44 3.82 -8.43
N TYR A 78 10.76 2.75 -8.77
CA TYR A 78 10.55 1.61 -7.89
C TYR A 78 11.78 0.72 -7.75
N GLN A 79 12.71 0.77 -8.70
CA GLN A 79 13.89 -0.08 -8.70
C GLN A 79 14.86 0.23 -7.57
N ASP A 80 15.77 -0.71 -7.32
CA ASP A 80 16.82 -0.56 -6.33
C ASP A 80 17.83 0.53 -6.70
N TYR A 81 18.56 1.01 -5.72
CA TYR A 81 19.58 2.05 -5.91
C TYR A 81 20.68 1.62 -6.88
N ASP A 82 21.10 0.37 -6.83
CA ASP A 82 22.12 -0.18 -7.73
C ASP A 82 21.67 -0.21 -9.18
N LYS A 83 20.37 -0.20 -9.44
CA LYS A 83 19.79 -0.14 -10.79
C LYS A 83 19.37 1.29 -11.19
N GLY A 84 19.79 2.27 -10.41
CA GLY A 84 19.46 3.68 -10.68
C GLY A 84 18.09 4.10 -10.17
N GLY A 85 17.39 3.26 -9.44
CA GLY A 85 16.09 3.58 -8.86
C GLY A 85 16.19 4.25 -7.50
N LEU A 86 15.06 4.63 -6.92
CA LEU A 86 14.97 5.26 -5.61
C LEU A 86 14.21 4.42 -4.58
N ARG A 87 13.93 3.18 -4.89
CA ARG A 87 13.16 2.26 -4.02
C ARG A 87 11.83 2.87 -3.59
N MET A 88 11.19 3.62 -4.47
CA MET A 88 9.87 4.14 -4.20
C MET A 88 8.88 2.99 -4.01
N THR A 89 7.98 3.11 -3.06
CA THR A 89 6.98 2.07 -2.79
C THR A 89 5.91 2.06 -3.87
N ASP A 90 5.73 0.92 -4.53
CA ASP A 90 4.58 0.70 -5.39
C ASP A 90 3.38 0.34 -4.52
N ILE A 91 2.40 1.23 -4.46
CA ILE A 91 1.22 1.09 -3.60
C ILE A 91 0.45 -0.19 -3.91
N GLU A 92 0.27 -0.51 -5.17
CA GLU A 92 -0.48 -1.71 -5.56
C GLU A 92 0.20 -2.98 -5.09
N THR A 93 1.51 -3.10 -5.32
CA THR A 93 2.30 -4.23 -4.86
C THR A 93 2.32 -4.33 -3.34
N MET A 94 2.44 -3.19 -2.66
CA MET A 94 2.40 -3.14 -1.20
C MET A 94 1.08 -3.66 -0.65
N ILE A 95 -0.05 -3.24 -1.22
CA ILE A 95 -1.38 -3.70 -0.79
C ILE A 95 -1.52 -5.21 -0.98
N LYS A 96 -1.08 -5.73 -2.13
CA LYS A 96 -1.09 -7.16 -2.40
C LYS A 96 -0.24 -7.93 -1.38
N ALA A 97 0.96 -7.42 -1.09
CA ALA A 97 1.85 -8.04 -0.11
C ALA A 97 1.25 -8.06 1.30
N LEU A 98 0.63 -6.97 1.71
CA LEU A 98 -0.04 -6.90 3.02
C LEU A 98 -1.19 -7.89 3.15
N ARG A 99 -1.96 -8.08 2.08
CA ARG A 99 -3.03 -9.08 2.06
C ARG A 99 -2.49 -10.49 2.11
N LEU A 100 -1.46 -10.79 1.33
CA LEU A 100 -0.83 -12.11 1.31
C LEU A 100 -0.18 -12.44 2.66
N ALA A 101 0.25 -11.46 3.42
CA ALA A 101 0.83 -11.66 4.74
C ALA A 101 -0.15 -12.29 5.76
N TRP A 102 -1.46 -12.23 5.50
CA TRP A 102 -2.44 -12.91 6.34
C TRP A 102 -2.43 -14.43 6.18
N ILE A 103 -2.03 -14.94 5.01
CA ILE A 103 -2.05 -16.39 4.72
C ILE A 103 -1.16 -17.17 5.70
N PRO A 104 0.12 -16.84 5.91
CA PRO A 104 0.95 -17.53 6.91
C PRO A 104 0.37 -17.46 8.32
N ARG A 105 -0.28 -16.34 8.66
CA ARG A 105 -0.91 -16.17 9.98
C ARG A 105 -2.11 -17.11 10.17
N LEU A 106 -2.89 -17.34 9.11
CA LEU A 106 -4.02 -18.24 9.12
C LEU A 106 -3.58 -19.70 9.20
N ILE A 107 -2.48 -20.03 8.54
CA ILE A 107 -1.97 -21.42 8.46
C ILE A 107 -1.20 -21.79 9.72
N ARG A 108 -0.56 -20.83 10.39
CA ARG A 108 0.26 -21.09 11.57
C ARG A 108 -0.53 -21.84 12.63
N GLU A 109 0.11 -22.85 13.23
CA GLU A 109 -0.47 -23.60 14.33
C GLU A 109 -0.78 -22.71 15.53
N GLY A 110 -1.82 -23.09 16.29
CA GLY A 110 -2.31 -22.31 17.42
C GLY A 110 -3.68 -21.70 17.11
N HIS A 111 -4.41 -21.41 18.17
CA HIS A 111 -5.77 -20.87 18.04
C HIS A 111 -5.90 -19.53 18.78
N PRO A 112 -5.22 -18.47 18.33
CA PRO A 112 -5.49 -17.17 18.90
C PRO A 112 -6.93 -16.76 18.60
N ASN A 113 -7.53 -16.00 19.50
CA ASN A 113 -8.95 -15.68 19.45
C ASN A 113 -9.39 -15.05 18.12
N TRP A 114 -8.51 -14.30 17.46
CA TRP A 114 -8.83 -13.65 16.19
C TRP A 114 -9.06 -14.62 15.03
N LYS A 115 -8.54 -15.86 15.12
CA LYS A 115 -8.72 -16.85 14.05
C LYS A 115 -10.13 -17.44 14.01
N PHE A 116 -10.88 -17.31 15.08
CA PHE A 116 -12.21 -17.91 15.18
C PHE A 116 -13.12 -17.50 14.01
N VAL A 117 -13.16 -16.22 13.68
CA VAL A 117 -14.03 -15.71 12.62
C VAL A 117 -13.57 -16.17 11.23
N PRO A 118 -12.29 -15.99 10.84
CA PRO A 118 -11.81 -16.51 9.55
C PRO A 118 -11.98 -18.02 9.41
N ASP A 119 -11.68 -18.79 10.44
CA ASP A 119 -11.79 -20.25 10.39
C ASP A 119 -13.22 -20.70 10.16
N ASN A 120 -14.19 -20.10 10.84
CA ASN A 120 -15.60 -20.40 10.64
C ASN A 120 -16.08 -20.00 9.24
N PHE A 121 -15.67 -18.84 8.77
CA PHE A 121 -16.00 -18.39 7.42
C PHE A 121 -15.50 -19.36 6.36
N PHE A 122 -14.26 -19.80 6.47
CA PHE A 122 -13.68 -20.77 5.52
C PHE A 122 -14.32 -22.14 5.61
N LYS A 123 -14.75 -22.56 6.79
CA LYS A 123 -15.52 -23.80 6.95
C LYS A 123 -16.86 -23.75 6.22
N GLU A 124 -17.55 -22.62 6.30
CA GLU A 124 -18.82 -22.44 5.60
C GLU A 124 -18.66 -22.46 4.10
N ILE A 125 -17.72 -21.68 3.61
CA ILE A 125 -17.48 -21.67 2.19
C ILE A 125 -16.87 -22.93 1.70
N ARG A 126 -16.21 -23.68 2.52
CA ARG A 126 -15.75 -24.97 2.31
C ARG A 126 -14.67 -25.10 1.45
N ARG A 127 -13.84 -24.91 1.51
CA ARG A 127 -12.92 -24.83 1.13
C ARG A 127 -11.85 -25.42 0.72
N PRO A 128 -11.68 -25.57 -0.44
CA PRO A 128 -10.55 -26.27 -0.97
C PRO A 128 -9.21 -25.59 -0.77
N LEU A 129 -9.22 -24.30 -0.46
CA LEU A 129 -7.98 -23.58 -0.19
C LEU A 129 -7.19 -24.08 1.02
N PHE A 130 -7.91 -24.64 2.01
CA PHE A 130 -7.30 -25.11 3.25
C PHE A 130 -7.57 -26.57 3.52
N SER A 131 -8.28 -27.25 2.64
CA SER A 131 -8.48 -28.68 2.72
C SER A 131 -7.25 -29.40 2.21
N PRO A 132 -6.78 -30.44 2.92
CA PRO A 132 -5.70 -31.25 2.37
C PRO A 132 -6.17 -31.86 1.04
N ILE A 133 -5.34 -31.73 0.04
CA ILE A 133 -5.60 -32.37 -1.24
C ILE A 133 -5.20 -33.83 -1.08
N MET A 134 -6.18 -34.65 -1.12
CA MET A 134 -5.93 -36.11 -1.08
C MET A 134 -6.04 -36.72 -2.46
#